data_9e645247a5e5f49667c6b04dd7068007
#
_entry.id   9e645247a5e5f49667c6b04dd7068007
#
_cell.length_a   1.000
_cell.length_b   1.000
_cell.length_c   1.000
_cell.angle_alpha   90.00
_cell.angle_beta   90.00
_cell.angle_gamma   90.00
#
_symmetry.space_group_name_H-M   'P 1'
#
loop_
_entity.id
_entity.type
_entity.pdbx_description
1 polymer ?
#
loop_
_entity_poly.entity_id
_entity_poly.type
_entity_poly.pdbx_seq_one_letter_code
_entity_poly.pdbx_strand_id
1 'polypeptide(L)'
;EGHVAWRLEVGGGVIARREQSVRLDPAAPASVEIAVDLPAVRAGVAAEGRLQVALLDENRQPLAELEQPIYVFGRDPAAERKQWLRELDLRLFDPSGETARRLDEQVWPHRRIANPAAFAALGGGTLIVGDGCSLRENRGLLDAAIRAAAGGARVVVLAPADGAFAPPSPAAGGPGPAALHFRSAELVRELDKRFDLPPAR
;
A
#
# COMPACT_ATOMS: atom_id res chain seq x y z
N GLU A 1 -35.13 3.56 -3.82
CA GLU A 1 -34.16 3.70 -4.91
C GLU A 1 -33.27 4.90 -4.63
N GLY A 2 -32.06 4.90 -5.19
CA GLY A 2 -31.12 6.00 -5.05
C GLY A 2 -30.20 6.05 -6.25
N HIS A 3 -29.30 7.03 -6.28
CA HIS A 3 -28.33 7.17 -7.35
C HIS A 3 -26.92 7.26 -6.77
N VAL A 4 -25.97 6.66 -7.48
CA VAL A 4 -24.54 6.87 -7.21
C VAL A 4 -23.98 7.71 -8.34
N ALA A 5 -23.57 8.92 -8.01
CA ALA A 5 -22.85 9.81 -8.90
C ALA A 5 -21.35 9.77 -8.56
N TRP A 6 -20.50 9.68 -9.56
CA TRP A 6 -19.07 9.73 -9.35
C TRP A 6 -18.35 10.55 -10.42
N ARG A 7 -17.20 11.09 -10.01
CA ARG A 7 -16.32 11.89 -10.86
C ARG A 7 -14.88 11.54 -10.55
N LEU A 8 -14.11 11.30 -11.59
CA LEU A 8 -12.69 11.02 -11.51
C LEU A 8 -11.91 12.13 -12.20
N GLU A 9 -11.02 12.75 -11.46
CA GLU A 9 -10.06 13.73 -11.94
C GLU A 9 -8.65 13.14 -11.86
N VAL A 10 -7.81 13.42 -12.86
CA VAL A 10 -6.38 13.08 -12.86
C VAL A 10 -5.60 14.24 -13.47
N GLY A 11 -4.53 14.68 -12.79
CA GLY A 11 -3.71 15.80 -13.25
C GLY A 11 -4.48 17.13 -13.40
N GLY A 12 -5.54 17.31 -12.62
CA GLY A 12 -6.39 18.51 -12.66
C GLY A 12 -7.47 18.49 -13.75
N GLY A 13 -7.56 17.45 -14.55
CA GLY A 13 -8.59 17.25 -15.57
C GLY A 13 -9.61 16.17 -15.21
N VAL A 14 -10.89 16.41 -15.53
CA VAL A 14 -11.95 15.38 -15.40
C VAL A 14 -11.78 14.36 -16.52
N ILE A 15 -11.47 13.12 -16.16
CA ILE A 15 -11.29 12.04 -17.14
C ILE A 15 -12.55 11.19 -17.30
N ALA A 16 -13.37 11.11 -16.27
CA ALA A 16 -14.64 10.40 -16.34
C ALA A 16 -15.63 10.93 -15.28
N ARG A 17 -16.91 10.86 -15.61
CA ARG A 17 -18.01 11.08 -14.67
C ARG A 17 -19.21 10.24 -15.09
N ARG A 18 -19.94 9.74 -14.15
CA ARG A 18 -21.17 8.97 -14.41
C ARG A 18 -22.11 9.07 -13.22
N GLU A 19 -23.38 8.85 -13.50
CA GLU A 19 -24.45 8.61 -12.52
C GLU A 19 -25.15 7.31 -12.91
N GLN A 20 -25.48 6.48 -11.91
CA GLN A 20 -26.23 5.25 -12.12
C GLN A 20 -27.19 5.02 -10.97
N SER A 21 -28.37 4.47 -11.28
CA SER A 21 -29.34 4.08 -10.26
C SER A 21 -28.82 2.88 -9.48
N VAL A 22 -29.09 2.87 -8.18
CA VAL A 22 -28.77 1.78 -7.28
C VAL A 22 -29.98 1.46 -6.41
N ARG A 23 -30.25 0.16 -6.24
CA ARG A 23 -31.23 -0.31 -5.28
C ARG A 23 -30.51 -0.72 -4.01
N LEU A 24 -30.87 -0.08 -2.91
CA LEU A 24 -30.34 -0.39 -1.60
C LEU A 24 -31.39 -1.18 -0.83
N ASP A 25 -31.08 -2.42 -0.51
CA ASP A 25 -31.92 -3.22 0.38
C ASP A 25 -31.51 -2.93 1.83
N PRO A 26 -32.47 -2.80 2.76
CA PRO A 26 -32.16 -2.57 4.16
C PRO A 26 -31.23 -3.67 4.71
N ALA A 27 -30.14 -3.25 5.35
CA ALA A 27 -29.14 -4.13 5.97
C ALA A 27 -28.33 -5.04 5.01
N ALA A 28 -28.41 -4.82 3.70
CA ALA A 28 -27.56 -5.52 2.74
C ALA A 28 -26.52 -4.58 2.13
N PRO A 29 -25.24 -4.98 2.01
CA PRO A 29 -24.24 -4.19 1.31
C PRO A 29 -24.55 -4.20 -0.20
N ALA A 30 -24.41 -3.03 -0.85
CA ALA A 30 -24.46 -2.93 -2.30
C ALA A 30 -23.07 -2.57 -2.84
N SER A 31 -22.69 -3.19 -3.96
CA SER A 31 -21.44 -2.91 -4.65
C SER A 31 -21.71 -2.28 -6.01
N VAL A 32 -20.96 -1.23 -6.31
CA VAL A 32 -21.01 -0.52 -7.59
C VAL A 32 -19.65 -0.65 -8.24
N GLU A 33 -19.61 -1.26 -9.42
CA GLU A 33 -18.39 -1.36 -10.20
C GLU A 33 -18.20 -0.12 -11.07
N ILE A 34 -17.02 0.49 -10.98
CA ILE A 34 -16.62 1.66 -11.77
C ILE A 34 -15.47 1.25 -12.68
N ALA A 35 -15.73 1.17 -13.97
CA ALA A 35 -14.70 0.95 -15.00
C ALA A 35 -14.36 2.27 -15.69
N VAL A 36 -13.07 2.62 -15.73
CA VAL A 36 -12.57 3.86 -16.33
C VAL A 36 -11.27 3.60 -17.08
N ASP A 37 -11.18 4.15 -18.28
CA ASP A 37 -9.93 4.19 -19.03
C ASP A 37 -9.05 5.30 -18.47
N LEU A 38 -7.93 4.91 -17.85
CA LEU A 38 -6.98 5.85 -17.29
C LEU A 38 -6.06 6.44 -18.38
N PRO A 39 -5.68 7.71 -18.27
CA PRO A 39 -4.74 8.31 -19.20
C PRO A 39 -3.36 7.64 -19.09
N ALA A 40 -2.64 7.58 -20.20
CA ALA A 40 -1.26 7.12 -20.20
C ALA A 40 -0.37 8.09 -19.40
N VAL A 41 0.32 7.56 -18.40
CA VAL A 41 1.29 8.32 -17.60
C VAL A 41 2.70 7.94 -18.01
N ARG A 42 3.57 8.92 -18.14
CA ARG A 42 4.97 8.72 -18.51
C ARG A 42 5.69 7.87 -17.45
N ALA A 43 6.63 7.02 -17.87
CA ALA A 43 7.48 6.27 -16.96
C ALA A 43 8.19 7.20 -15.97
N GLY A 44 8.32 6.78 -14.72
CA GLY A 44 8.90 7.56 -13.63
C GLY A 44 8.00 8.67 -13.07
N VAL A 45 6.80 8.86 -13.62
CA VAL A 45 5.84 9.89 -13.17
C VAL A 45 4.64 9.23 -12.49
N ALA A 46 4.18 9.84 -11.42
CA ALA A 46 2.87 9.58 -10.82
C ALA A 46 1.97 10.79 -11.05
N ALA A 47 0.79 10.57 -11.59
CA ALA A 47 -0.24 11.59 -11.71
C ALA A 47 -1.19 11.47 -10.52
N GLU A 48 -1.36 12.57 -9.80
CA GLU A 48 -2.35 12.66 -8.72
C GLU A 48 -3.74 12.80 -9.32
N GLY A 49 -4.70 12.12 -8.70
CA GLY A 49 -6.09 12.18 -9.06
C GLY A 49 -6.99 12.16 -7.84
N ARG A 50 -8.27 12.32 -8.09
CA ARG A 50 -9.31 12.39 -7.07
C ARG A 50 -10.56 11.70 -7.57
N LEU A 51 -11.02 10.71 -6.83
CA LEU A 51 -12.32 10.09 -7.04
C LEU A 51 -13.30 10.71 -6.05
N GLN A 52 -14.34 11.33 -6.56
CA GLN A 52 -15.48 11.83 -5.79
C GLN A 52 -16.66 10.92 -6.05
N VAL A 53 -17.32 10.46 -4.99
CA VAL A 53 -18.51 9.60 -5.07
C VAL A 53 -19.57 10.22 -4.18
N ALA A 54 -20.77 10.36 -4.70
CA ALA A 54 -21.94 10.81 -3.95
C ALA A 54 -23.06 9.77 -4.06
N LEU A 55 -23.66 9.43 -2.93
CA LEU A 55 -24.92 8.71 -2.85
C LEU A 55 -26.03 9.75 -2.77
N LEU A 56 -26.96 9.69 -3.71
CA LEU A 56 -28.07 10.62 -3.82
C LEU A 56 -29.40 9.89 -3.58
N ASP A 57 -30.36 10.61 -3.01
CA ASP A 57 -31.74 10.13 -2.89
C ASP A 57 -32.51 10.19 -4.24
N GLU A 58 -33.79 9.84 -4.22
CA GLU A 58 -34.66 9.91 -5.38
C GLU A 58 -34.86 11.35 -5.93
N ASN A 59 -34.64 12.36 -5.10
CA ASN A 59 -34.70 13.78 -5.44
C ASN A 59 -33.32 14.35 -5.82
N ARG A 60 -32.31 13.48 -5.94
CA ARG A 60 -30.91 13.86 -6.20
C ARG A 60 -30.27 14.72 -5.12
N GLN A 61 -30.76 14.64 -3.88
CA GLN A 61 -30.12 15.27 -2.75
C GLN A 61 -29.02 14.33 -2.21
N PRO A 62 -27.84 14.86 -1.85
CA PRO A 62 -26.75 14.04 -1.36
C PRO A 62 -27.09 13.47 0.03
N LEU A 63 -27.04 12.16 0.16
CA LEU A 63 -27.16 11.40 1.40
C LEU A 63 -25.80 11.14 2.03
N ALA A 64 -24.79 10.91 1.21
CA ALA A 64 -23.41 10.72 1.62
C ALA A 64 -22.46 11.09 0.49
N GLU A 65 -21.28 11.55 0.88
CA GLU A 65 -20.20 11.88 -0.05
C GLU A 65 -18.90 11.26 0.42
N LEU A 66 -18.08 10.83 -0.53
CA LEU A 66 -16.74 10.31 -0.32
C LEU A 66 -15.80 10.96 -1.31
N GLU A 67 -14.66 11.42 -0.82
CA GLU A 67 -13.55 11.85 -1.66
C GLU A 67 -12.34 10.96 -1.35
N GLN A 68 -11.79 10.35 -2.39
CA GLN A 68 -10.66 9.43 -2.29
C GLN A 68 -9.53 9.92 -3.20
N PRO A 69 -8.34 10.24 -2.66
CA PRO A 69 -7.17 10.47 -3.49
C PRO A 69 -6.75 9.17 -4.18
N ILE A 70 -6.37 9.28 -5.45
CA ILE A 70 -5.84 8.18 -6.24
C ILE A 70 -4.53 8.60 -6.89
N TYR A 71 -3.70 7.61 -7.22
CA TYR A 71 -2.43 7.84 -7.91
C TYR A 71 -2.36 6.92 -9.12
N VAL A 72 -2.09 7.50 -10.28
CA VAL A 72 -1.89 6.76 -11.53
C VAL A 72 -0.41 6.78 -11.86
N PHE A 73 0.21 5.62 -11.86
CA PHE A 73 1.63 5.47 -12.13
C PHE A 73 1.88 5.11 -13.60
N GLY A 74 2.98 5.60 -14.13
CA GLY A 74 3.50 5.10 -15.39
C GLY A 74 3.93 3.63 -15.29
N ARG A 75 4.12 2.97 -16.43
CA ARG A 75 4.47 1.52 -16.49
C ARG A 75 5.73 1.15 -15.70
N ASP A 76 6.68 2.05 -15.59
CA ASP A 76 7.89 1.90 -14.77
C ASP A 76 7.98 3.09 -13.82
N PRO A 77 7.36 3.02 -12.63
CA PRO A 77 7.34 4.13 -11.68
C PRO A 77 8.73 4.45 -11.11
N ALA A 78 9.66 3.53 -11.21
CA ALA A 78 11.03 3.68 -10.73
C ALA A 78 12.07 3.89 -11.84
N ALA A 79 11.66 4.23 -13.06
CA ALA A 79 12.55 4.38 -14.23
C ALA A 79 13.77 5.26 -13.94
N GLU A 80 13.56 6.38 -13.23
CA GLU A 80 14.62 7.36 -12.90
C GLU A 80 15.39 7.01 -11.61
N ARG A 81 15.02 5.92 -10.92
CA ARG A 81 15.55 5.55 -9.60
C ARG A 81 16.18 4.18 -9.53
N LYS A 82 16.53 3.59 -10.69
CA LYS A 82 17.09 2.24 -10.76
C LYS A 82 18.38 2.07 -9.95
N GLN A 83 19.21 3.10 -9.89
CA GLN A 83 20.41 3.07 -9.06
C GLN A 83 20.06 3.03 -7.58
N TRP A 84 19.19 3.90 -7.13
CA TRP A 84 18.72 3.93 -5.75
C TRP A 84 18.06 2.60 -5.32
N LEU A 85 17.27 1.96 -6.20
CA LEU A 85 16.69 0.64 -5.92
C LEU A 85 17.76 -0.44 -5.69
N ARG A 86 18.90 -0.39 -6.41
CA ARG A 86 20.01 -1.31 -6.17
C ARG A 86 20.67 -1.08 -4.82
N GLU A 87 20.76 0.16 -4.38
CA GLU A 87 21.35 0.55 -3.10
C GLU A 87 20.48 0.15 -1.90
N LEU A 88 19.16 -0.07 -2.09
CA LEU A 88 18.27 -0.51 -1.02
C LEU A 88 18.56 -1.92 -0.52
N ASP A 89 19.35 -2.73 -1.26
CA ASP A 89 19.59 -4.15 -0.94
C ASP A 89 18.29 -4.87 -0.56
N LEU A 90 17.34 -4.89 -1.50
CA LEU A 90 16.03 -5.48 -1.27
C LEU A 90 16.11 -6.98 -1.07
N ARG A 91 15.56 -7.45 0.03
CA ARG A 91 15.45 -8.84 0.41
C ARG A 91 13.98 -9.17 0.61
N LEU A 92 13.51 -10.21 -0.05
CA LEU A 92 12.10 -10.55 -0.12
C LEU A 92 11.87 -11.93 0.50
N PHE A 93 11.03 -11.99 1.50
CA PHE A 93 10.40 -13.21 1.97
C PHE A 93 8.97 -13.26 1.42
N ASP A 94 8.73 -14.15 0.48
CA ASP A 94 7.46 -14.24 -0.24
C ASP A 94 7.13 -15.70 -0.56
N PRO A 95 6.50 -16.43 0.37
CA PRO A 95 6.13 -17.83 0.17
C PRO A 95 5.14 -18.03 -0.99
N SER A 96 4.28 -17.06 -1.27
CA SER A 96 3.30 -17.11 -2.35
C SER A 96 3.93 -16.89 -3.74
N GLY A 97 5.05 -16.17 -3.80
CA GLY A 97 5.71 -15.75 -5.03
C GLY A 97 5.03 -14.59 -5.77
N GLU A 98 3.91 -14.08 -5.27
CA GLU A 98 3.12 -13.04 -5.94
C GLU A 98 3.84 -11.69 -5.95
N THR A 99 4.42 -11.31 -4.82
CA THR A 99 5.21 -10.08 -4.72
C THR A 99 6.48 -10.19 -5.55
N ALA A 100 7.15 -11.36 -5.52
CA ALA A 100 8.32 -11.62 -6.33
C ALA A 100 8.04 -11.45 -7.82
N ARG A 101 6.93 -12.02 -8.30
CA ARG A 101 6.50 -11.89 -9.69
C ARG A 101 6.31 -10.43 -10.08
N ARG A 102 5.65 -9.62 -9.24
CA ARG A 102 5.45 -8.18 -9.49
C ARG A 102 6.77 -7.40 -9.53
N LEU A 103 7.71 -7.72 -8.64
CA LEU A 103 9.04 -7.10 -8.64
C LEU A 103 9.84 -7.49 -9.89
N ASP A 104 9.76 -8.75 -10.31
CA ASP A 104 10.41 -9.24 -11.53
C ASP A 104 9.84 -8.56 -12.78
N GLU A 105 8.52 -8.41 -12.88
CA GLU A 105 7.84 -7.71 -14.00
C GLU A 105 8.28 -6.24 -14.10
N GLN A 106 8.58 -5.59 -12.99
CA GLN A 106 9.09 -4.23 -12.93
C GLN A 106 10.61 -4.14 -13.02
N VAL A 107 11.29 -5.29 -13.15
CA VAL A 107 12.77 -5.38 -13.19
C VAL A 107 13.42 -4.74 -11.94
N TRP A 108 12.77 -4.90 -10.77
CA TRP A 108 13.31 -4.41 -9.51
C TRP A 108 14.27 -5.42 -8.91
N PRO A 109 15.54 -5.04 -8.69
CA PRO A 109 16.54 -5.95 -8.16
C PRO A 109 16.18 -6.33 -6.72
N HIS A 110 16.07 -7.63 -6.46
CA HIS A 110 15.79 -8.16 -5.13
C HIS A 110 16.44 -9.54 -4.94
N ARG A 111 16.66 -9.92 -3.70
CA ARG A 111 17.13 -11.26 -3.31
C ARG A 111 16.04 -11.97 -2.53
N ARG A 112 15.68 -13.18 -2.94
CA ARG A 112 14.69 -14.00 -2.22
C ARG A 112 15.31 -14.62 -0.98
N ILE A 113 14.55 -14.62 0.11
CA ILE A 113 14.86 -15.31 1.36
C ILE A 113 13.79 -16.39 1.56
N ALA A 114 14.23 -17.66 1.65
CA ALA A 114 13.31 -18.77 1.82
C ALA A 114 12.95 -19.06 3.28
N ASN A 115 13.74 -18.58 4.24
CA ASN A 115 13.56 -18.90 5.66
C ASN A 115 13.66 -17.65 6.54
N PRO A 116 12.66 -17.36 7.39
CA PRO A 116 12.70 -16.25 8.33
C PRO A 116 13.91 -16.27 9.28
N ALA A 117 14.48 -17.43 9.57
CA ALA A 117 15.70 -17.51 10.40
C ALA A 117 16.87 -16.73 9.80
N ALA A 118 16.92 -16.58 8.48
CA ALA A 118 17.96 -15.78 7.82
C ALA A 118 17.83 -14.27 8.07
N PHE A 119 16.71 -13.80 8.62
CA PHE A 119 16.54 -12.38 8.95
C PHE A 119 17.49 -11.90 10.04
N ALA A 120 17.86 -12.79 10.97
CA ALA A 120 18.78 -12.48 12.07
C ALA A 120 20.19 -12.06 11.57
N ALA A 121 20.56 -12.48 10.36
CA ALA A 121 21.84 -12.11 9.75
C ALA A 121 21.80 -10.77 8.98
N LEU A 122 20.63 -10.09 8.97
CA LEU A 122 20.47 -8.83 8.26
C LEU A 122 20.97 -7.67 9.12
N GLY A 123 22.20 -7.23 8.89
CA GLY A 123 22.77 -6.04 9.53
C GLY A 123 22.40 -4.71 8.85
N GLY A 124 21.48 -4.73 7.87
CA GLY A 124 21.06 -3.55 7.10
C GLY A 124 20.22 -3.94 5.88
N GLY A 125 20.03 -2.99 4.96
CA GLY A 125 19.21 -3.19 3.75
C GLY A 125 17.72 -3.09 4.04
N THR A 126 16.90 -3.57 3.11
CA THR A 126 15.43 -3.52 3.19
C THR A 126 14.85 -4.91 3.06
N LEU A 127 14.18 -5.38 4.10
CA LEU A 127 13.42 -6.64 4.12
C LEU A 127 11.96 -6.35 3.77
N ILE A 128 11.45 -7.03 2.75
CA ILE A 128 10.03 -7.02 2.41
C ILE A 128 9.45 -8.39 2.77
N VAL A 129 8.38 -8.40 3.57
CA VAL A 129 7.50 -9.56 3.73
C VAL A 129 6.39 -9.39 2.71
N GLY A 130 6.27 -10.37 1.80
CA GLY A 130 5.40 -10.31 0.62
C GLY A 130 3.92 -10.26 0.96
N ASP A 131 3.15 -9.82 -0.01
CA ASP A 131 1.70 -9.74 0.05
C ASP A 131 1.07 -11.13 0.20
N GLY A 132 -0.01 -11.23 0.96
CA GLY A 132 -0.69 -12.50 1.20
C GLY A 132 0.10 -13.50 2.06
N CYS A 133 1.18 -13.10 2.72
CA CYS A 133 1.92 -13.98 3.61
C CYS A 133 1.09 -14.31 4.86
N SER A 134 0.87 -15.62 5.12
CA SER A 134 0.20 -16.07 6.34
C SER A 134 1.12 -15.94 7.56
N LEU A 135 0.74 -15.10 8.51
CA LEU A 135 1.46 -14.95 9.78
C LEU A 135 1.23 -16.15 10.72
N ARG A 136 0.14 -16.89 10.55
CA ARG A 136 -0.17 -18.09 11.34
C ARG A 136 0.67 -19.28 10.90
N GLU A 137 0.84 -19.48 9.60
CA GLU A 137 1.65 -20.57 9.06
C GLU A 137 3.14 -20.33 9.27
N ASN A 138 3.58 -19.06 9.17
CA ASN A 138 4.97 -18.66 9.34
C ASN A 138 5.24 -18.21 10.78
N ARG A 139 5.08 -19.13 11.73
CA ARG A 139 5.32 -18.86 13.17
C ARG A 139 6.72 -18.28 13.40
N GLY A 140 6.80 -17.22 14.19
CA GLY A 140 8.06 -16.52 14.48
C GLY A 140 8.54 -15.56 13.41
N LEU A 141 7.82 -15.45 12.26
CA LEU A 141 8.15 -14.49 11.20
C LEU A 141 8.20 -13.06 11.73
N LEU A 142 7.19 -12.69 12.51
CA LEU A 142 7.07 -11.36 13.08
C LEU A 142 8.23 -11.05 14.04
N ASP A 143 8.55 -11.98 14.94
CA ASP A 143 9.69 -11.83 15.86
C ASP A 143 11.02 -11.73 15.10
N ALA A 144 11.17 -12.49 14.02
CA ALA A 144 12.35 -12.43 13.18
C ALA A 144 12.46 -11.08 12.46
N ALA A 145 11.34 -10.55 11.96
CA ALA A 145 11.26 -9.24 11.31
C ALA A 145 11.60 -8.11 12.31
N ILE A 146 11.06 -8.16 13.54
CA ILE A 146 11.37 -7.20 14.60
C ILE A 146 12.85 -7.24 14.96
N ARG A 147 13.44 -8.44 15.10
CA ARG A 147 14.88 -8.57 15.35
C ARG A 147 15.72 -8.01 14.20
N ALA A 148 15.35 -8.24 12.96
CA ALA A 148 16.02 -7.64 11.81
C ALA A 148 15.96 -6.11 11.85
N ALA A 149 14.81 -5.54 12.19
CA ALA A 149 14.64 -4.11 12.36
C ALA A 149 15.51 -3.56 13.51
N ALA A 150 15.57 -4.26 14.64
CA ALA A 150 16.45 -3.91 15.76
C ALA A 150 17.94 -3.99 15.37
N GLY A 151 18.30 -4.88 14.44
CA GLY A 151 19.65 -5.02 13.85
C GLY A 151 19.97 -3.96 12.79
N GLY A 152 19.06 -3.05 12.47
CA GLY A 152 19.26 -1.94 11.52
C GLY A 152 18.70 -2.16 10.13
N ALA A 153 18.02 -3.26 9.86
CA ALA A 153 17.29 -3.45 8.60
C ALA A 153 16.00 -2.61 8.58
N ARG A 154 15.64 -2.08 7.42
CA ARG A 154 14.28 -1.55 7.20
C ARG A 154 13.35 -2.71 6.90
N VAL A 155 12.22 -2.76 7.57
CA VAL A 155 11.27 -3.85 7.39
C VAL A 155 9.94 -3.29 6.88
N VAL A 156 9.47 -3.83 5.77
CA VAL A 156 8.18 -3.53 5.17
C VAL A 156 7.37 -4.82 5.17
N VAL A 157 6.23 -4.82 5.82
CA VAL A 157 5.28 -5.95 5.80
C VAL A 157 4.09 -5.53 4.97
N LEU A 158 3.88 -6.20 3.85
CA LEU A 158 2.69 -6.01 3.01
C LEU A 158 1.47 -6.68 3.67
N ALA A 159 0.28 -6.50 3.09
CA ALA A 159 -0.96 -7.03 3.66
C ALA A 159 -0.87 -8.55 3.90
N PRO A 160 -0.98 -9.04 5.14
CA PRO A 160 -0.96 -10.47 5.41
C PRO A 160 -2.28 -11.13 4.99
N ALA A 161 -2.23 -12.41 4.61
CA ALA A 161 -3.42 -13.20 4.32
C ALA A 161 -4.26 -13.47 5.56
N ASP A 162 -3.62 -13.55 6.71
CA ASP A 162 -4.24 -13.82 8.00
C ASP A 162 -3.42 -13.25 9.15
N GLY A 163 -4.04 -13.26 10.33
CA GLY A 163 -3.43 -12.69 11.53
C GLY A 163 -3.49 -11.17 11.56
N ALA A 164 -2.99 -10.60 12.62
CA ALA A 164 -2.84 -9.17 12.77
C ALA A 164 -1.38 -8.85 13.08
N PHE A 165 -0.86 -7.83 12.45
CA PHE A 165 0.38 -7.23 12.87
C PHE A 165 0.08 -6.41 14.14
N ALA A 166 0.19 -7.08 15.29
CA ALA A 166 0.19 -6.39 16.56
C ALA A 166 1.66 -6.22 16.98
N PRO A 167 2.22 -5.01 16.93
CA PRO A 167 3.53 -4.80 17.55
C PRO A 167 3.40 -5.19 19.03
N PRO A 168 4.44 -5.78 19.63
CA PRO A 168 4.40 -6.14 21.04
C PRO A 168 4.02 -4.89 21.84
N SER A 169 2.92 -4.99 22.61
CA SER A 169 2.54 -3.93 23.52
C SER A 169 3.67 -3.73 24.53
N PRO A 170 4.10 -2.50 24.82
CA PRO A 170 5.06 -2.30 25.87
C PRO A 170 4.50 -2.91 27.12
N ALA A 171 5.29 -3.75 27.78
CA ALA A 171 5.02 -4.12 29.16
C ALA A 171 4.85 -2.81 29.94
N ALA A 172 3.81 -2.73 30.79
CA ALA A 172 3.49 -1.51 31.53
C ALA A 172 4.76 -0.95 32.19
N GLY A 173 5.24 0.21 31.69
CA GLY A 173 6.44 0.87 32.17
C GLY A 173 7.68 0.79 31.25
N GLY A 174 7.65 0.02 30.14
CA GLY A 174 8.71 0.07 29.13
C GLY A 174 8.45 1.14 28.07
N PRO A 175 9.48 1.65 27.37
CA PRO A 175 9.25 2.44 26.17
C PRO A 175 8.48 1.56 25.21
N GLY A 176 7.29 2.01 24.81
CA GLY A 176 6.47 1.35 23.81
C GLY A 176 7.29 1.07 22.54
N PRO A 177 6.91 0.06 21.72
CA PRO A 177 7.47 0.01 20.39
C PRO A 177 7.22 1.39 19.83
N ALA A 178 8.31 2.10 19.54
CA ALA A 178 8.20 3.36 18.87
C ALA A 178 7.38 3.05 17.61
N ALA A 179 6.12 3.48 17.55
CA ALA A 179 5.47 3.73 16.28
C ALA A 179 6.56 4.37 15.45
N LEU A 180 6.85 3.92 14.24
CA LEU A 180 7.94 4.38 13.41
C LEU A 180 8.21 5.88 13.63
N HIS A 181 8.93 6.21 14.68
CA HIS A 181 9.42 7.54 14.94
C HIS A 181 10.61 7.68 14.03
N PHE A 182 10.39 8.21 12.86
CA PHE A 182 11.46 8.74 12.05
C PHE A 182 12.18 9.77 12.93
N ARG A 183 13.39 9.42 13.38
CA ARG A 183 14.20 10.29 14.24
C ARG A 183 14.58 11.62 13.59
N SER A 184 14.33 11.79 12.30
CA SER A 184 14.57 13.02 11.58
C SER A 184 13.36 13.36 10.73
N ALA A 185 12.80 14.54 11.00
CA ALA A 185 11.76 15.13 10.14
C ALA A 185 12.27 15.37 8.70
N GLU A 186 13.58 15.43 8.49
CA GLU A 186 14.22 15.54 7.19
C GLU A 186 14.04 14.26 6.38
N LEU A 187 14.21 13.08 7.00
CA LEU A 187 13.98 11.81 6.32
C LEU A 187 12.55 11.65 5.82
N VAL A 188 11.57 12.17 6.56
CA VAL A 188 10.16 12.18 6.13
C VAL A 188 9.94 13.18 4.99
N ARG A 189 10.71 14.25 4.92
CA ARG A 189 10.65 15.22 3.82
C ARG A 189 11.31 14.69 2.55
N GLU A 190 12.32 13.83 2.69
CA GLU A 190 13.04 13.19 1.59
C GLU A 190 12.34 11.91 1.11
N LEU A 191 11.44 11.31 1.91
CA LEU A 191 10.59 10.22 1.45
C LEU A 191 9.76 10.71 0.28
N ASP A 192 9.86 9.98 -0.80
CA ASP A 192 9.08 10.25 -2.00
C ASP A 192 7.60 10.06 -1.70
N LYS A 193 6.90 11.16 -1.47
CA LYS A 193 5.47 11.18 -1.14
C LYS A 193 4.57 10.51 -2.20
N ARG A 194 5.13 10.17 -3.37
CA ARG A 194 4.43 9.38 -4.38
C ARG A 194 4.11 7.95 -3.92
N PHE A 195 4.76 7.48 -2.85
CA PHE A 195 4.51 6.18 -2.23
C PHE A 195 3.79 6.27 -0.87
N ASP A 196 3.45 7.46 -0.42
CA ASP A 196 2.63 7.66 0.77
C ASP A 196 1.17 7.31 0.44
N LEU A 197 0.89 6.02 0.37
CA LEU A 197 -0.49 5.56 0.37
C LEU A 197 -1.03 5.70 1.80
N PRO A 198 -2.17 6.37 2.01
CA PRO A 198 -2.79 6.38 3.32
C PRO A 198 -3.09 4.93 3.72
N PRO A 199 -2.87 4.56 4.99
CA PRO A 199 -3.20 3.22 5.46
C PRO A 199 -4.67 2.94 5.17
N ALA A 200 -4.95 1.81 4.53
CA ALA A 200 -6.31 1.32 4.38
C ALA A 200 -6.93 1.19 5.78
N ARG A 201 -8.03 1.91 6.02
CA ARG A 201 -8.82 1.82 7.25
C ARG A 201 -9.67 0.56 7.24
#